data_e5ea5f6d0dbec4cc4ede22327fdef67f
#
_entry.id   e5ea5f6d0dbec4cc4ede22327fdef67f
#
_cell.length_a   1.000
_cell.length_b   1.000
_cell.length_c   1.000
_cell.angle_alpha   90.00
_cell.angle_beta   90.00
_cell.angle_gamma   90.00
#
_symmetry.space_group_name_H-M   'P 1'
#
loop_
_entity.id
_entity.type
_entity.pdbx_description
1 polymer ?
#
loop_
_entity_poly.entity_id
_entity_poly.type
_entity_poly.pdbx_seq_one_letter_code
_entity_poly.pdbx_strand_id
1 'polypeptide(L)'
;GLLVVIGGCLSISTLHKDVSAIGYIVRVIPLGMGLGIFQSPNNSAIMGAVPKERLGVASGLLVLSRTLGQSTGLPLMGALFITLVYRYGRMLPGESLKSAPAEALVAGITGTYRIAALIILASTLMAAAALWIENRRRSRQRH
;
A
#
# COMPACT_ATOMS: atom_id res chain seq x y z
N GLY A 1 -2.08 5.73 10.85
CA GLY A 1 -2.50 5.54 9.46
C GLY A 1 -1.88 4.28 8.86
N LEU A 2 -0.56 4.20 8.74
CA LEU A 2 0.13 3.05 8.09
C LEU A 2 -0.18 1.69 8.73
N LEU A 3 -0.27 1.60 10.06
CA LEU A 3 -0.66 0.35 10.75
C LEU A 3 -2.09 -0.07 10.40
N VAL A 4 -3.00 0.90 10.22
CA VAL A 4 -4.38 0.62 9.79
C VAL A 4 -4.41 0.14 8.34
N VAL A 5 -3.57 0.71 7.46
CA VAL A 5 -3.41 0.23 6.07
C VAL A 5 -2.90 -1.22 6.05
N ILE A 6 -1.88 -1.54 6.85
CA ILE A 6 -1.36 -2.92 6.98
C ILE A 6 -2.47 -3.86 7.47
N GLY A 7 -3.21 -3.48 8.51
CA GLY A 7 -4.36 -4.23 9.02
C GLY A 7 -5.44 -4.43 7.95
N GLY A 8 -5.71 -3.41 7.14
CA GLY A 8 -6.63 -3.48 5.99
C GLY A 8 -6.14 -4.48 4.92
N CYS A 9 -4.87 -4.43 4.55
CA CYS A 9 -4.28 -5.40 3.60
C CYS A 9 -4.36 -6.83 4.15
N LEU A 10 -4.05 -7.03 5.42
CA LEU A 10 -4.17 -8.34 6.07
C LEU A 10 -5.62 -8.80 6.16
N SER A 11 -6.56 -7.90 6.44
CA SER A 11 -7.99 -8.19 6.44
C SER A 11 -8.47 -8.69 5.06
N ILE A 12 -8.07 -8.02 3.98
CA ILE A 12 -8.38 -8.47 2.62
C ILE A 12 -7.69 -9.80 2.31
N SER A 13 -6.51 -10.04 2.87
CA SER A 13 -5.79 -11.31 2.68
C SER A 13 -6.47 -12.53 3.32
N THR A 14 -7.53 -12.35 4.10
CA THR A 14 -8.37 -13.43 4.65
C THR A 14 -9.61 -13.73 3.80
N LEU A 15 -9.70 -13.20 2.59
CA LEU A 15 -10.80 -13.47 1.68
C LEU A 15 -10.87 -14.96 1.30
N HIS A 16 -12.09 -15.49 1.28
CA HIS A 16 -12.43 -16.83 0.85
C HIS A 16 -13.49 -16.72 -0.26
N LYS A 17 -13.63 -17.77 -1.07
CA LYS A 17 -14.57 -17.80 -2.20
C LYS A 17 -16.04 -17.56 -1.82
N ASP A 18 -16.43 -17.91 -0.59
CA ASP A 18 -17.80 -17.83 -0.09
C ASP A 18 -18.09 -16.55 0.71
N VAL A 19 -17.23 -15.53 0.58
CA VAL A 19 -17.43 -14.25 1.29
C VAL A 19 -18.58 -13.49 0.67
N SER A 20 -19.57 -13.10 1.49
CA SER A 20 -20.67 -12.24 1.08
C SER A 20 -20.16 -10.84 0.66
N ALA A 21 -20.96 -10.12 -0.14
CA ALA A 21 -20.65 -8.74 -0.53
C ALA A 21 -20.39 -7.84 0.69
N ILE A 22 -21.18 -7.99 1.76
CA ILE A 22 -21.00 -7.25 3.01
C ILE A 22 -19.66 -7.62 3.67
N GLY A 23 -19.32 -8.91 3.70
CA GLY A 23 -18.04 -9.38 4.24
C GLY A 23 -16.83 -8.82 3.48
N TYR A 24 -16.94 -8.63 2.17
CA TYR A 24 -15.93 -7.96 1.36
C TYR A 24 -15.80 -6.47 1.71
N ILE A 25 -16.93 -5.74 1.75
CA ILE A 25 -16.97 -4.31 2.08
C ILE A 25 -16.32 -4.04 3.44
N VAL A 26 -16.70 -4.80 4.47
CA VAL A 26 -16.14 -4.65 5.82
C VAL A 26 -14.62 -4.84 5.86
N ARG A 27 -14.07 -5.72 5.04
CA ARG A 27 -12.61 -5.96 4.95
C ARG A 27 -11.86 -4.86 4.20
N VAL A 28 -12.53 -4.16 3.28
CA VAL A 28 -11.92 -3.06 2.50
C VAL A 28 -11.95 -1.74 3.26
N ILE A 29 -12.94 -1.51 4.13
CA ILE A 29 -13.08 -0.28 4.92
C ILE A 29 -11.79 0.11 5.68
N PRO A 30 -11.13 -0.77 6.43
CA PRO A 30 -9.91 -0.42 7.16
C PRO A 30 -8.79 0.06 6.25
N LEU A 31 -8.68 -0.47 5.02
CA LEU A 31 -7.71 -0.03 4.04
C LEU A 31 -7.96 1.43 3.63
N GLY A 32 -9.19 1.76 3.26
CA GLY A 32 -9.59 3.12 2.90
C GLY A 32 -9.40 4.13 4.04
N MET A 33 -9.83 3.76 5.25
CA MET A 33 -9.65 4.58 6.45
C MET A 33 -8.17 4.82 6.76
N GLY A 34 -7.34 3.78 6.68
CA GLY A 34 -5.91 3.87 6.91
C GLY A 34 -5.21 4.83 5.95
N LEU A 35 -5.58 4.78 4.66
CA LEU A 35 -5.07 5.72 3.64
C LEU A 35 -5.50 7.16 3.94
N GLY A 36 -6.75 7.40 4.31
CA GLY A 36 -7.23 8.74 4.67
C GLY A 36 -6.51 9.30 5.89
N ILE A 37 -6.40 8.52 6.97
CA ILE A 37 -5.71 8.90 8.20
C ILE A 37 -4.21 9.16 7.95
N PHE A 38 -3.59 8.47 7.00
CA PHE A 38 -2.18 8.67 6.66
C PHE A 38 -1.97 9.90 5.76
N GLN A 39 -2.80 10.09 4.73
CA GLN A 39 -2.55 11.12 3.71
C GLN A 39 -2.65 12.54 4.26
N SER A 40 -3.64 12.84 5.10
CA SER A 40 -3.88 14.20 5.59
C SER A 40 -2.70 14.76 6.42
N PRO A 41 -2.25 14.11 7.51
CA PRO A 41 -1.12 14.60 8.28
C PRO A 41 0.20 14.55 7.50
N ASN A 42 0.37 13.58 6.60
CA ASN A 42 1.56 13.50 5.76
C ASN A 42 1.67 14.71 4.82
N ASN A 43 0.58 15.10 4.16
CA ASN A 43 0.55 16.28 3.31
C ASN A 43 0.81 17.57 4.13
N SER A 44 0.20 17.68 5.32
CA SER A 44 0.40 18.81 6.21
C SER A 44 1.84 18.92 6.70
N ALA A 45 2.48 17.80 7.03
CA ALA A 45 3.88 17.77 7.45
C ALA A 45 4.82 18.23 6.34
N ILE A 46 4.61 17.78 5.10
CA ILE A 46 5.41 18.17 3.94
C ILE A 46 5.24 19.69 3.66
N MET A 47 3.99 20.18 3.67
CA MET A 47 3.72 21.61 3.44
C MET A 47 4.23 22.50 4.56
N GLY A 48 4.19 22.04 5.81
CA GLY A 48 4.72 22.77 6.96
C GLY A 48 6.24 22.79 7.06
N ALA A 49 6.94 21.91 6.33
CA ALA A 49 8.40 21.84 6.35
C ALA A 49 9.09 22.81 5.38
N VAL A 50 8.32 23.51 4.51
CA VAL A 50 8.89 24.41 3.49
C VAL A 50 8.45 25.85 3.70
N PRO A 51 9.30 26.84 3.34
CA PRO A 51 8.93 28.26 3.36
C PRO A 51 7.74 28.54 2.44
N LYS A 52 6.95 29.56 2.78
CA LYS A 52 5.73 29.93 2.04
C LYS A 52 5.98 30.20 0.55
N GLU A 53 7.14 30.75 0.22
CA GLU A 53 7.57 31.08 -1.15
C GLU A 53 7.80 29.83 -2.02
N ARG A 54 7.98 28.66 -1.40
CA ARG A 54 8.28 27.39 -2.08
C ARG A 54 7.13 26.37 -2.01
N LEU A 55 5.98 26.75 -1.46
CA LEU A 55 4.82 25.87 -1.33
C LEU A 55 4.36 25.29 -2.68
N GLY A 56 4.41 26.11 -3.75
CA GLY A 56 4.06 25.62 -5.10
C GLY A 56 4.97 24.52 -5.59
N VAL A 57 6.28 24.65 -5.38
CA VAL A 57 7.27 23.62 -5.75
C VAL A 57 7.07 22.35 -4.91
N ALA A 58 6.87 22.50 -3.61
CA ALA A 58 6.63 21.36 -2.72
C ALA A 58 5.35 20.61 -3.09
N SER A 59 4.27 21.33 -3.40
CA SER A 59 3.01 20.75 -3.87
C SER A 59 3.19 20.00 -5.19
N GLY A 60 3.88 20.59 -6.17
CA GLY A 60 4.18 19.95 -7.44
C GLY A 60 5.01 18.67 -7.27
N LEU A 61 6.03 18.70 -6.41
CA LEU A 61 6.87 17.54 -6.13
C LEU A 61 6.09 16.42 -5.42
N LEU A 62 5.19 16.78 -4.51
CA LEU A 62 4.31 15.82 -3.82
C LEU A 62 3.39 15.10 -4.83
N VAL A 63 2.75 15.86 -5.73
CA VAL A 63 1.88 15.29 -6.76
C VAL A 63 2.70 14.41 -7.72
N LEU A 64 3.88 14.88 -8.16
CA LEU A 64 4.76 14.11 -9.03
C LEU A 64 5.17 12.79 -8.40
N SER A 65 5.62 12.81 -7.14
CA SER A 65 6.00 11.60 -6.40
C SER A 65 4.84 10.61 -6.28
N ARG A 66 3.63 11.10 -6.01
CA ARG A 66 2.42 10.27 -5.95
C ARG A 66 2.10 9.66 -7.31
N THR A 67 2.14 10.45 -8.38
CA THR A 67 1.85 9.98 -9.74
C THR A 67 2.86 8.93 -10.19
N LEU A 68 4.15 9.16 -9.95
CA LEU A 68 5.19 8.17 -10.24
C LEU A 68 4.97 6.87 -9.46
N GLY A 69 4.64 6.97 -8.17
CA GLY A 69 4.33 5.81 -7.34
C GLY A 69 3.12 5.01 -7.85
N GLN A 70 2.08 5.69 -8.29
CA GLN A 70 0.89 5.06 -8.86
C GLN A 70 1.16 4.45 -10.24
N SER A 71 1.88 5.17 -11.12
CA SER A 71 2.20 4.71 -12.48
C SER A 71 3.12 3.49 -12.50
N THR A 72 3.94 3.30 -11.47
CA THR A 72 4.80 2.12 -11.33
C THR A 72 4.15 1.03 -10.48
N GLY A 73 3.50 1.41 -9.40
CA GLY A 73 2.92 0.46 -8.43
C GLY A 73 1.72 -0.32 -8.98
N LEU A 74 0.81 0.34 -9.68
CA LEU A 74 -0.39 -0.33 -10.21
C LEU A 74 -0.06 -1.43 -11.22
N PRO A 75 0.77 -1.20 -12.27
CA PRO A 75 1.16 -2.26 -13.19
C PRO A 75 1.93 -3.40 -12.51
N LEU A 76 2.80 -3.07 -11.54
CA LEU A 76 3.57 -4.06 -10.81
C LEU A 76 2.67 -4.98 -9.99
N MET A 77 1.70 -4.41 -9.27
CA MET A 77 0.72 -5.20 -8.51
C MET A 77 -0.21 -6.00 -9.41
N GLY A 78 -0.58 -5.45 -10.58
CA GLY A 78 -1.34 -6.18 -11.60
C GLY A 78 -0.59 -7.38 -12.15
N ALA A 79 0.68 -7.21 -12.52
CA ALA A 79 1.53 -8.30 -12.99
C ALA A 79 1.72 -9.38 -11.92
N LEU A 80 1.92 -8.97 -10.66
CA LEU A 80 2.02 -9.88 -9.52
C LEU A 80 0.73 -10.69 -9.33
N PHE A 81 -0.42 -10.02 -9.38
CA PHE A 81 -1.73 -10.68 -9.30
C PHE A 81 -1.90 -11.74 -10.39
N ILE A 82 -1.65 -11.37 -11.64
CA ILE A 82 -1.75 -12.29 -12.79
C ILE A 82 -0.82 -13.49 -12.61
N THR A 83 0.43 -13.24 -12.21
CA THR A 83 1.42 -14.30 -11.97
C THR A 83 0.96 -15.27 -10.89
N LEU A 84 0.39 -14.75 -9.81
CA LEU A 84 -0.13 -15.58 -8.71
C LEU A 84 -1.35 -16.38 -9.15
N VAL A 85 -2.28 -15.79 -9.93
CA VAL A 85 -3.44 -16.50 -10.47
C VAL A 85 -3.01 -17.67 -11.35
N TYR A 86 -2.08 -17.45 -12.29
CA TYR A 86 -1.55 -18.53 -13.13
C TYR A 86 -0.88 -19.63 -12.31
N ARG A 87 -0.10 -19.25 -11.31
CA ARG A 87 0.60 -20.21 -10.44
C ARG A 87 -0.37 -21.06 -9.61
N TYR A 88 -1.37 -20.45 -8.98
CA TYR A 88 -2.35 -21.15 -8.15
C TYR A 88 -3.40 -21.90 -8.98
N GLY A 89 -3.80 -21.34 -10.13
CA GLY A 89 -4.74 -21.98 -11.07
C GLY A 89 -4.13 -23.08 -11.92
N ARG A 90 -2.79 -23.29 -11.84
CA ARG A 90 -2.05 -24.20 -12.74
C ARG A 90 -2.35 -23.93 -14.22
N MET A 91 -2.58 -22.66 -14.56
CA MET A 91 -2.91 -22.23 -15.91
C MET A 91 -1.65 -22.06 -16.76
N LEU A 92 -1.78 -22.29 -18.07
CA LEU A 92 -0.70 -22.05 -19.01
C LEU A 92 -0.58 -20.54 -19.32
N PRO A 93 0.65 -20.02 -19.55
CA PRO A 93 0.83 -18.65 -19.97
C PRO A 93 0.06 -18.37 -21.27
N GLY A 94 -0.80 -17.32 -21.22
CA GLY A 94 -1.65 -16.93 -22.36
C GLY A 94 -3.09 -17.40 -22.30
N GLU A 95 -3.47 -18.23 -21.34
CA GLU A 95 -4.88 -18.54 -21.09
C GLU A 95 -5.64 -17.32 -20.58
N SER A 96 -6.94 -17.24 -20.92
CA SER A 96 -7.77 -16.11 -20.48
C SER A 96 -8.01 -16.16 -18.97
N LEU A 97 -7.79 -15.04 -18.27
CA LEU A 97 -8.17 -14.88 -16.87
C LEU A 97 -9.66 -15.14 -16.59
N LYS A 98 -10.52 -15.02 -17.63
CA LYS A 98 -11.95 -15.32 -17.51
C LYS A 98 -12.24 -16.80 -17.27
N SER A 99 -11.33 -17.69 -17.69
CA SER A 99 -11.43 -19.13 -17.45
C SER A 99 -10.77 -19.57 -16.15
N ALA A 100 -10.16 -18.63 -15.40
CA ALA A 100 -9.49 -18.95 -14.15
C ALA A 100 -10.50 -19.44 -13.10
N PRO A 101 -10.15 -20.51 -12.34
CA PRO A 101 -10.96 -20.94 -11.21
C PRO A 101 -11.12 -19.84 -10.18
N ALA A 102 -12.32 -19.68 -9.59
CA ALA A 102 -12.56 -18.68 -8.58
C ALA A 102 -11.57 -18.76 -7.40
N GLU A 103 -11.15 -19.96 -7.05
CA GLU A 103 -10.14 -20.20 -6.01
C GLU A 103 -8.77 -19.60 -6.37
N ALA A 104 -8.35 -19.69 -7.62
CA ALA A 104 -7.10 -19.12 -8.10
C ALA A 104 -7.16 -17.58 -8.09
N LEU A 105 -8.30 -16.99 -8.45
CA LEU A 105 -8.51 -15.54 -8.38
C LEU A 105 -8.42 -15.04 -6.93
N VAL A 106 -9.10 -15.70 -6.01
CA VAL A 106 -9.06 -15.37 -4.57
C VAL A 106 -7.63 -15.54 -4.02
N ALA A 107 -6.94 -16.61 -4.37
CA ALA A 107 -5.55 -16.84 -3.97
C ALA A 107 -4.62 -15.76 -4.54
N GLY A 108 -4.83 -15.33 -5.78
CA GLY A 108 -4.10 -14.23 -6.41
C GLY A 108 -4.30 -12.90 -5.67
N ILE A 109 -5.55 -12.54 -5.36
CA ILE A 109 -5.88 -11.35 -4.56
C ILE A 109 -5.19 -11.43 -3.19
N THR A 110 -5.44 -12.49 -2.45
CA THR A 110 -4.89 -12.72 -1.11
C THR A 110 -3.36 -12.61 -1.09
N GLY A 111 -2.69 -13.26 -2.05
CA GLY A 111 -1.23 -13.21 -2.18
C GLY A 111 -0.72 -11.81 -2.50
N THR A 112 -1.36 -11.09 -3.41
CA THR A 112 -0.99 -9.71 -3.77
C THR A 112 -1.10 -8.79 -2.56
N TYR A 113 -2.19 -8.85 -1.80
CA TYR A 113 -2.36 -8.02 -0.60
C TYR A 113 -1.41 -8.40 0.55
N ARG A 114 -1.01 -9.66 0.68
CA ARG A 114 0.06 -10.06 1.63
C ARG A 114 1.39 -9.43 1.27
N ILE A 115 1.77 -9.46 -0.01
CA ILE A 115 3.02 -8.84 -0.46
C ILE A 115 2.95 -7.32 -0.30
N ALA A 116 1.82 -6.69 -0.62
CA ALA A 116 1.61 -5.27 -0.37
C ALA A 116 1.75 -4.92 1.12
N ALA A 117 1.17 -5.71 2.02
CA ALA A 117 1.31 -5.52 3.47
C ALA A 117 2.77 -5.60 3.92
N LEU A 118 3.56 -6.54 3.40
CA LEU A 118 4.99 -6.67 3.70
C LEU A 118 5.79 -5.46 3.21
N ILE A 119 5.51 -4.96 2.01
CA ILE A 119 6.17 -3.77 1.45
C ILE A 119 5.85 -2.54 2.32
N ILE A 120 4.60 -2.35 2.70
CA ILE A 120 4.17 -1.24 3.55
C ILE A 120 4.80 -1.36 4.94
N LEU A 121 4.88 -2.56 5.50
CA LEU A 121 5.53 -2.81 6.79
C LEU A 121 7.02 -2.45 6.73
N ALA A 122 7.73 -2.92 5.70
CA ALA A 122 9.14 -2.59 5.49
C ALA A 122 9.36 -1.07 5.36
N SER A 123 8.53 -0.39 4.55
CA SER A 123 8.58 1.06 4.39
C SER A 123 8.31 1.80 5.70
N THR A 124 7.35 1.31 6.50
CA THR A 124 7.02 1.88 7.82
C THR A 124 8.18 1.73 8.80
N LEU A 125 8.83 0.57 8.82
CA LEU A 125 10.00 0.32 9.66
C LEU A 125 11.19 1.19 9.27
N MET A 126 11.44 1.36 7.97
CA MET A 126 12.48 2.26 7.47
C MET A 126 12.23 3.71 7.88
N ALA A 127 10.99 4.20 7.73
CA ALA A 127 10.61 5.55 8.16
C ALA A 127 10.77 5.74 9.67
N ALA A 128 10.35 4.76 10.48
CA ALA A 128 10.51 4.80 11.94
C ALA A 128 12.00 4.80 12.34
N ALA A 129 12.82 3.99 11.69
CA ALA A 129 14.27 3.96 11.93
C ALA A 129 14.93 5.30 11.58
N ALA A 130 14.55 5.92 10.46
CA ALA A 130 15.07 7.22 10.06
C ALA A 130 14.73 8.31 11.09
N LEU A 131 13.48 8.37 11.57
CA LEU A 131 13.04 9.29 12.61
C LEU A 131 13.78 9.07 13.93
N TRP A 132 14.02 7.81 14.32
CA TRP A 132 14.74 7.48 15.54
C TRP A 132 16.21 7.94 15.50
N ILE A 133 16.88 7.74 14.33
CA ILE A 133 18.25 8.20 14.12
C ILE A 133 18.31 9.74 14.17
N GLU A 134 17.36 10.43 13.55
CA GLU A 134 17.28 11.89 13.54
C GLU A 134 17.08 12.45 14.96
N ASN A 135 16.16 11.87 15.74
CA ASN A 135 15.92 12.28 17.12
C ASN A 135 17.18 12.06 18.00
N ARG A 136 17.93 10.99 17.80
CA ARG A 136 19.19 10.76 18.51
C ARG A 136 20.25 11.79 18.14
N ARG A 137 20.32 12.23 16.89
CA ARG A 137 21.26 13.28 16.45
C ARG A 137 20.92 14.62 17.08
N ARG A 138 19.64 15.00 17.12
CA ARG A 138 19.16 16.26 17.72
C ARG A 138 19.41 16.31 19.25
N SER A 139 19.27 15.19 19.96
CA SER A 139 19.56 15.15 21.40
C SER A 139 21.05 15.29 21.71
N ARG A 140 21.95 14.82 20.81
CA ARG A 140 23.41 14.98 20.97
C ARG A 140 23.91 16.40 20.67
N GLN A 141 23.18 17.21 19.93
CA GLN A 141 23.53 18.60 19.63
C GLN A 141 23.04 19.58 20.69
N ARG A 142 22.22 19.15 21.64
CA ARG A 142 21.73 19.96 22.76
C ARG A 142 22.55 19.84 24.04
N HIS A 143 23.57 19.00 24.07
CA HIS A 143 24.58 18.84 25.08
C HIS A 143 25.94 19.30 24.58
#